data_8d11d9b9e5a5cae0aef669fc386e7ed3
#
_entry.id   8d11d9b9e5a5cae0aef669fc386e7ed3
#
_cell.length_a   1.000
_cell.length_b   1.000
_cell.length_c   1.000
_cell.angle_alpha   90.00
_cell.angle_beta   90.00
_cell.angle_gamma   90.00
#
_symmetry.space_group_name_H-M   'P 1'
#
loop_
_entity.id
_entity.type
_entity.pdbx_description
1 polymer ?
#
loop_
_entity_poly.entity_id
_entity_poly.type
_entity_poly.pdbx_seq_one_letter_code
_entity_poly.pdbx_strand_id
1 'polypeptide(L)'
;MARRFLPLAIMLALFGCAPADDESPAPPAATGLTSCTKDQLTTKTAGKLTIATDDPAYGPWFQDNKPENGQGFEAAVAYAVADRLGYAQGDVTWVRVPFNNAVAPGPKDFDFDINQFSITEERKKAVDFSGPYYLVRQTVIALKSSAIASAASVDALQSAKLGAQVGTTSYQAITDLVKPSQQPQVFNTNDDAKKALQNGQIDGLVVDLPTAFYMTAAELEDAVIVGQLPQVGVPEQFGLVLDKGSPLTGCVTQAVDQLRTDKTLENLEKQWLAQAAGARELT
;
A
#
# COMPACT_ATOMS: atom_id res chain seq x y z
N MET A 1 88.50 -29.87 33.22
CA MET A 1 87.07 -30.27 33.15
C MET A 1 86.26 -29.00 32.95
N ALA A 2 85.89 -28.67 31.73
CA ALA A 2 85.23 -27.42 31.34
C ALA A 2 83.83 -27.76 30.91
N ARG A 3 82.83 -27.31 31.65
CA ARG A 3 81.41 -27.40 31.28
C ARG A 3 81.03 -26.15 30.51
N ARG A 4 80.69 -26.32 29.24
CA ARG A 4 80.15 -25.29 28.40
C ARG A 4 78.63 -25.18 28.66
N PHE A 5 78.19 -23.98 29.04
CA PHE A 5 76.75 -23.60 29.09
C PHE A 5 76.34 -22.99 27.75
N LEU A 6 75.30 -23.49 27.16
CA LEU A 6 74.68 -22.97 25.93
C LEU A 6 73.52 -22.07 26.34
N PRO A 7 73.39 -20.84 25.87
CA PRO A 7 72.19 -20.03 26.18
C PRO A 7 71.02 -20.39 25.26
N LEU A 8 69.87 -20.64 25.88
CA LEU A 8 68.61 -20.88 25.25
C LEU A 8 68.01 -19.53 24.86
N ALA A 9 67.89 -19.26 23.53
CA ALA A 9 67.22 -18.08 23.02
C ALA A 9 65.69 -18.30 23.02
N ILE A 10 64.97 -17.54 23.84
CA ILE A 10 63.48 -17.49 23.88
C ILE A 10 63.01 -16.54 22.79
N MET A 11 62.43 -17.10 21.73
CA MET A 11 61.70 -16.29 20.70
C MET A 11 60.32 -15.93 21.25
N LEU A 12 60.08 -14.68 21.56
CA LEU A 12 58.74 -14.13 21.87
C LEU A 12 57.99 -13.94 20.54
N ALA A 13 57.01 -14.80 20.27
CA ALA A 13 56.06 -14.59 19.18
C ALA A 13 55.00 -13.56 19.65
N LEU A 14 55.04 -12.36 19.10
CA LEU A 14 54.01 -11.37 19.23
C LEU A 14 52.83 -11.76 18.33
N PHE A 15 51.75 -12.29 18.91
CA PHE A 15 50.48 -12.43 18.26
C PHE A 15 49.82 -11.04 18.18
N GLY A 16 49.88 -10.40 17.01
CA GLY A 16 49.10 -9.23 16.70
C GLY A 16 47.62 -9.64 16.51
N CYS A 17 46.74 -9.22 17.40
CA CYS A 17 45.31 -9.21 17.15
C CYS A 17 45.01 -8.11 16.14
N ALA A 18 44.72 -8.47 14.88
CA ALA A 18 44.05 -7.60 13.94
C ALA A 18 42.56 -7.50 14.34
N PRO A 19 41.93 -6.33 14.32
CA PRO A 19 40.50 -6.25 14.49
C PRO A 19 39.83 -6.98 13.33
N ALA A 20 38.92 -7.89 13.63
CA ALA A 20 38.01 -8.48 12.66
C ALA A 20 37.11 -7.34 12.16
N ASP A 21 37.18 -7.03 10.88
CA ASP A 21 36.17 -6.23 10.21
C ASP A 21 34.84 -6.98 10.34
N ASP A 22 33.89 -6.40 11.09
CA ASP A 22 32.50 -6.82 11.13
C ASP A 22 31.90 -6.52 9.74
N GLU A 23 32.13 -7.40 8.79
CA GLU A 23 31.37 -7.44 7.57
C GLU A 23 29.93 -7.84 7.95
N SER A 24 29.09 -6.83 8.10
CA SER A 24 27.65 -7.02 8.15
C SER A 24 27.25 -7.86 6.93
N PRO A 25 26.56 -9.00 7.11
CA PRO A 25 26.18 -9.82 5.97
C PRO A 25 25.37 -8.98 5.00
N ALA A 26 25.85 -8.88 3.75
CA ALA A 26 25.09 -8.25 2.68
C ALA A 26 23.70 -8.88 2.64
N PRO A 27 22.63 -8.08 2.46
CA PRO A 27 21.28 -8.63 2.34
C PRO A 27 21.29 -9.69 1.23
N PRO A 28 20.56 -10.82 1.41
CA PRO A 28 20.55 -11.87 0.41
C PRO A 28 20.14 -11.29 -0.93
N ALA A 29 20.98 -11.53 -1.94
CA ALA A 29 20.68 -11.13 -3.31
C ALA A 29 19.29 -11.66 -3.68
N ALA A 30 18.41 -10.76 -4.13
CA ALA A 30 17.06 -11.11 -4.57
C ALA A 30 17.18 -12.22 -5.62
N THR A 31 16.70 -13.43 -5.30
CA THR A 31 16.63 -14.53 -6.26
C THR A 31 15.64 -14.11 -7.33
N GLY A 32 16.15 -13.72 -8.51
CA GLY A 32 15.33 -13.34 -9.66
C GLY A 32 14.34 -14.46 -10.01
N LEU A 33 13.17 -14.07 -10.47
CA LEU A 33 12.14 -14.99 -10.95
C LEU A 33 12.68 -15.70 -12.19
N THR A 34 12.86 -17.01 -12.14
CA THR A 34 13.51 -17.79 -13.20
C THR A 34 12.79 -17.79 -14.55
N SER A 35 11.55 -17.31 -14.59
CA SER A 35 10.71 -17.20 -15.81
C SER A 35 10.06 -15.84 -16.02
N CYS A 36 10.33 -14.84 -15.18
CA CYS A 36 9.70 -13.51 -15.19
C CYS A 36 10.77 -12.40 -15.26
N THR A 37 11.76 -12.56 -16.10
CA THR A 37 12.80 -11.53 -16.34
C THR A 37 12.33 -10.52 -17.37
N LYS A 38 12.82 -9.29 -17.30
CA LYS A 38 12.50 -8.18 -18.20
C LYS A 38 12.42 -8.57 -19.67
N ASP A 39 13.39 -9.37 -20.15
CA ASP A 39 13.48 -9.78 -21.55
C ASP A 39 12.41 -10.80 -21.98
N GLN A 40 11.72 -11.42 -21.01
CA GLN A 40 10.67 -12.41 -21.25
C GLN A 40 9.26 -11.83 -21.08
N LEU A 41 9.15 -10.61 -20.54
CA LEU A 41 7.87 -9.98 -20.27
C LEU A 41 7.37 -9.19 -21.48
N THR A 42 6.11 -9.38 -21.82
CA THR A 42 5.42 -8.59 -22.84
C THR A 42 4.71 -7.42 -22.16
N THR A 43 5.32 -6.24 -22.25
CA THR A 43 4.81 -4.99 -21.68
C THR A 43 4.21 -4.09 -22.75
N LYS A 44 3.42 -3.07 -22.36
CA LYS A 44 2.81 -2.07 -23.27
C LYS A 44 3.86 -1.36 -24.11
N THR A 45 5.01 -1.08 -23.54
CA THR A 45 6.16 -0.50 -24.24
C THR A 45 7.36 -1.41 -24.05
N ALA A 46 7.95 -1.93 -25.13
CA ALA A 46 9.07 -2.85 -25.05
C ALA A 46 10.21 -2.27 -24.21
N GLY A 47 10.69 -3.05 -23.23
CA GLY A 47 11.79 -2.67 -22.33
C GLY A 47 11.44 -1.63 -21.26
N LYS A 48 10.16 -1.19 -21.17
CA LYS A 48 9.64 -0.29 -20.14
C LYS A 48 8.49 -0.96 -19.40
N LEU A 49 8.28 -0.55 -18.15
CA LEU A 49 7.14 -0.94 -17.34
C LEU A 49 6.25 0.28 -17.14
N THR A 50 5.03 0.23 -17.67
CA THR A 50 4.05 1.33 -17.56
C THR A 50 3.17 1.05 -16.34
N ILE A 51 3.31 1.87 -15.32
CA ILE A 51 2.54 1.77 -14.08
C ILE A 51 1.53 2.91 -14.02
N ALA A 52 0.29 2.59 -13.65
CA ALA A 52 -0.78 3.57 -13.49
C ALA A 52 -1.07 3.87 -12.03
N THR A 53 -1.60 5.06 -11.77
CA THR A 53 -2.27 5.47 -10.54
C THR A 53 -3.19 6.67 -10.83
N ASP A 54 -4.06 7.05 -9.90
CA ASP A 54 -5.00 8.17 -10.07
C ASP A 54 -4.30 9.55 -9.99
N ASP A 55 -5.04 10.60 -10.29
CA ASP A 55 -4.68 12.00 -10.09
C ASP A 55 -5.83 12.75 -9.37
N PRO A 56 -5.60 13.23 -8.14
CA PRO A 56 -4.35 13.18 -7.39
C PRO A 56 -4.05 11.81 -6.75
N ALA A 57 -2.76 11.46 -6.70
CA ALA A 57 -2.26 10.33 -5.93
C ALA A 57 -2.04 10.77 -4.47
N TYR A 58 -2.83 10.23 -3.55
CA TYR A 58 -2.93 10.72 -2.18
C TYR A 58 -1.85 10.16 -1.25
N GLY A 59 -1.46 10.99 -0.24
CA GLY A 59 -0.74 10.49 0.94
C GLY A 59 -1.61 9.57 1.81
N PRO A 60 -1.01 8.63 2.54
CA PRO A 60 0.42 8.30 2.64
C PRO A 60 0.89 7.31 1.55
N TRP A 61 0.01 6.99 0.60
CA TRP A 61 0.27 6.05 -0.49
C TRP A 61 1.30 6.58 -1.48
N PHE A 62 1.19 7.87 -1.79
CA PHE A 62 2.11 8.63 -2.63
C PHE A 62 2.41 9.96 -1.96
N GLN A 63 3.65 10.44 -2.06
CA GLN A 63 4.02 11.77 -1.54
C GLN A 63 3.95 12.82 -2.66
N ASP A 64 3.43 14.00 -2.30
CA ASP A 64 3.39 15.20 -3.16
C ASP A 64 2.67 15.00 -4.51
N ASN A 65 1.75 14.02 -4.62
CA ASN A 65 1.14 13.63 -5.89
C ASN A 65 2.17 13.27 -6.99
N LYS A 66 3.33 12.70 -6.60
CA LYS A 66 4.45 12.36 -7.49
C LYS A 66 4.85 10.90 -7.36
N PRO A 67 4.15 9.96 -8.02
CA PRO A 67 4.46 8.54 -7.94
C PRO A 67 5.88 8.22 -8.41
N GLU A 68 6.41 9.01 -9.34
CA GLU A 68 7.76 8.86 -9.91
C GLU A 68 8.89 9.08 -8.89
N ASN A 69 8.62 9.73 -7.75
CA ASN A 69 9.63 9.98 -6.72
C ASN A 69 9.91 8.72 -5.85
N GLY A 70 9.09 7.68 -5.95
CA GLY A 70 9.21 6.45 -5.16
C GLY A 70 8.87 6.61 -3.68
N GLN A 71 8.29 7.75 -3.28
CA GLN A 71 7.95 8.04 -1.89
C GLN A 71 6.45 7.83 -1.64
N GLY A 72 6.16 7.22 -0.49
CA GLY A 72 4.84 6.72 -0.11
C GLY A 72 4.76 5.20 -0.26
N PHE A 73 3.79 4.59 0.44
CA PHE A 73 3.72 3.14 0.52
C PHE A 73 3.56 2.48 -0.88
N GLU A 74 2.60 2.93 -1.66
CA GLU A 74 2.32 2.32 -2.97
C GLU A 74 3.37 2.68 -4.03
N ALA A 75 3.91 3.91 -3.99
CA ALA A 75 5.04 4.25 -4.85
C ALA A 75 6.24 3.31 -4.60
N ALA A 76 6.56 3.06 -3.33
CA ALA A 76 7.65 2.16 -2.95
C ALA A 76 7.35 0.70 -3.32
N VAL A 77 6.11 0.22 -3.11
CA VAL A 77 5.69 -1.14 -3.54
C VAL A 77 5.81 -1.28 -5.05
N ALA A 78 5.35 -0.29 -5.83
CA ALA A 78 5.43 -0.33 -7.30
C ALA A 78 6.86 -0.47 -7.79
N TYR A 79 7.79 0.30 -7.25
CA TYR A 79 9.21 0.19 -7.61
C TYR A 79 9.84 -1.12 -7.10
N ALA A 80 9.44 -1.63 -5.94
CA ALA A 80 9.90 -2.92 -5.46
C ALA A 80 9.42 -4.07 -6.39
N VAL A 81 8.18 -4.02 -6.88
CA VAL A 81 7.67 -4.96 -7.89
C VAL A 81 8.45 -4.82 -9.20
N ALA A 82 8.68 -3.59 -9.68
CA ALA A 82 9.46 -3.32 -10.88
C ALA A 82 10.87 -3.93 -10.79
N ASP A 83 11.56 -3.75 -9.66
CA ASP A 83 12.89 -4.33 -9.39
C ASP A 83 12.87 -5.86 -9.45
N ARG A 84 11.86 -6.53 -8.86
CA ARG A 84 11.70 -7.99 -8.94
C ARG A 84 11.49 -8.50 -10.37
N LEU A 85 10.87 -7.69 -11.21
CA LEU A 85 10.68 -7.98 -12.63
C LEU A 85 11.88 -7.59 -13.50
N GLY A 86 12.94 -7.01 -12.91
CA GLY A 86 14.19 -6.63 -13.60
C GLY A 86 14.15 -5.26 -14.27
N TYR A 87 13.21 -4.37 -13.87
CA TYR A 87 13.13 -3.00 -14.36
C TYR A 87 13.76 -2.03 -13.36
N ALA A 88 14.79 -1.30 -13.79
CA ALA A 88 15.35 -0.20 -13.02
C ALA A 88 14.33 0.96 -12.94
N GLN A 89 14.48 1.85 -11.96
CA GLN A 89 13.60 3.01 -11.81
C GLN A 89 13.46 3.84 -13.10
N GLY A 90 14.54 4.03 -13.86
CA GLY A 90 14.52 4.74 -15.16
C GLY A 90 13.81 4.00 -16.30
N ASP A 91 13.42 2.74 -16.09
CA ASP A 91 12.63 1.96 -17.03
C ASP A 91 11.13 1.97 -16.69
N VAL A 92 10.74 2.58 -15.57
CA VAL A 92 9.35 2.75 -15.17
C VAL A 92 8.80 4.06 -15.78
N THR A 93 7.61 3.97 -16.35
CA THR A 93 6.84 5.12 -16.83
C THR A 93 5.51 5.16 -16.07
N TRP A 94 5.20 6.30 -15.48
CA TRP A 94 3.93 6.51 -14.80
C TRP A 94 2.89 7.15 -15.71
N VAL A 95 1.65 6.66 -15.66
CA VAL A 95 0.47 7.24 -16.33
C VAL A 95 -0.63 7.49 -15.30
N ARG A 96 -1.49 8.48 -15.58
CA ARG A 96 -2.60 8.83 -14.70
C ARG A 96 -3.90 8.26 -15.24
N VAL A 97 -4.55 7.44 -14.44
CA VAL A 97 -5.79 6.74 -14.78
C VAL A 97 -6.80 6.92 -13.66
N PRO A 98 -7.97 7.51 -13.88
CA PRO A 98 -8.99 7.65 -12.86
C PRO A 98 -9.39 6.28 -12.28
N PHE A 99 -9.58 6.21 -10.95
CA PHE A 99 -9.86 4.99 -10.19
C PHE A 99 -10.89 4.06 -10.88
N ASN A 100 -12.05 4.61 -11.25
CA ASN A 100 -13.11 3.81 -11.86
C ASN A 100 -12.76 3.30 -13.28
N ASN A 101 -11.88 4.00 -14.00
CA ASN A 101 -11.45 3.58 -15.34
C ASN A 101 -10.47 2.40 -15.26
N ALA A 102 -9.65 2.35 -14.21
CA ALA A 102 -8.71 1.24 -14.01
C ALA A 102 -9.43 -0.10 -13.83
N VAL A 103 -10.56 -0.13 -13.13
CA VAL A 103 -11.35 -1.36 -12.88
C VAL A 103 -12.50 -1.58 -13.87
N ALA A 104 -12.73 -0.66 -14.82
CA ALA A 104 -13.76 -0.83 -15.86
C ALA A 104 -13.37 -1.95 -16.83
N PRO A 105 -14.34 -2.63 -17.49
CA PRO A 105 -14.04 -3.57 -18.55
C PRO A 105 -13.34 -2.90 -19.75
N GLY A 106 -12.51 -3.66 -20.46
CA GLY A 106 -11.83 -3.22 -21.68
C GLY A 106 -10.31 -3.10 -21.52
N PRO A 107 -9.60 -2.89 -22.65
CA PRO A 107 -8.13 -2.85 -22.66
C PRO A 107 -7.59 -1.68 -21.85
N LYS A 108 -6.43 -1.89 -21.24
CA LYS A 108 -5.72 -0.90 -20.42
C LYS A 108 -4.47 -0.39 -21.16
N ASP A 109 -4.10 0.86 -20.89
CA ASP A 109 -2.88 1.49 -21.42
C ASP A 109 -1.71 1.41 -20.45
N PHE A 110 -1.78 0.50 -19.46
CA PHE A 110 -0.76 0.26 -18.43
C PHE A 110 -0.48 -1.25 -18.29
N ASP A 111 0.68 -1.58 -17.75
CA ASP A 111 1.07 -2.96 -17.43
C ASP A 111 0.43 -3.40 -16.12
N PHE A 112 0.44 -2.54 -15.10
CA PHE A 112 -0.40 -2.65 -13.92
C PHE A 112 -0.72 -1.27 -13.33
N ASP A 113 -1.80 -1.22 -12.53
CA ASP A 113 -2.22 -0.04 -11.77
C ASP A 113 -2.15 -0.33 -10.27
N ILE A 114 -1.71 0.65 -9.49
CA ILE A 114 -1.65 0.61 -8.04
C ILE A 114 -2.29 1.86 -7.44
N ASN A 115 -3.45 1.68 -6.82
CA ASN A 115 -4.24 2.79 -6.26
C ASN A 115 -5.32 2.25 -5.29
N GLN A 116 -4.91 1.63 -4.20
CA GLN A 116 -5.78 1.11 -3.15
C GLN A 116 -6.96 0.25 -3.68
N PHE A 117 -6.69 -0.58 -4.68
CA PHE A 117 -7.72 -1.43 -5.28
C PHE A 117 -7.99 -2.67 -4.45
N SER A 118 -9.10 -2.70 -3.76
CA SER A 118 -9.59 -3.92 -3.08
C SER A 118 -9.90 -5.02 -4.09
N ILE A 119 -9.36 -6.19 -3.82
CA ILE A 119 -9.63 -7.40 -4.60
C ILE A 119 -11.06 -7.86 -4.30
N THR A 120 -11.96 -7.74 -5.28
CA THR A 120 -13.35 -8.21 -5.15
C THR A 120 -13.73 -9.13 -6.31
N GLU A 121 -14.67 -10.07 -6.06
CA GLU A 121 -15.15 -10.97 -7.11
C GLU A 121 -15.85 -10.21 -8.24
N GLU A 122 -16.46 -9.06 -7.94
CA GLU A 122 -17.08 -8.22 -8.97
C GLU A 122 -16.01 -7.61 -9.89
N ARG A 123 -14.96 -7.02 -9.32
CA ARG A 123 -13.86 -6.42 -10.11
C ARG A 123 -13.09 -7.47 -10.91
N LYS A 124 -12.91 -8.69 -10.38
CA LYS A 124 -12.27 -9.82 -11.09
C LYS A 124 -12.98 -10.23 -12.38
N LYS A 125 -14.24 -9.87 -12.57
CA LYS A 125 -14.94 -10.12 -13.84
C LYS A 125 -14.39 -9.26 -14.97
N ALA A 126 -13.92 -8.05 -14.65
CA ALA A 126 -13.49 -7.04 -15.62
C ALA A 126 -11.96 -6.93 -15.75
N VAL A 127 -11.21 -7.20 -14.69
CA VAL A 127 -9.75 -7.06 -14.61
C VAL A 127 -9.12 -8.26 -13.92
N ASP A 128 -7.80 -8.40 -14.06
CA ASP A 128 -7.02 -9.31 -13.23
C ASP A 128 -6.40 -8.57 -12.05
N PHE A 129 -6.07 -9.32 -11.01
CA PHE A 129 -5.36 -8.82 -9.84
C PHE A 129 -4.09 -9.63 -9.58
N SER A 130 -3.08 -8.97 -9.03
CA SER A 130 -1.95 -9.65 -8.41
C SER A 130 -2.38 -10.38 -7.13
N GLY A 131 -1.45 -11.11 -6.50
CA GLY A 131 -1.55 -11.43 -5.08
C GLY A 131 -1.65 -10.15 -4.24
N PRO A 132 -2.22 -10.23 -3.01
CA PRO A 132 -2.45 -9.03 -2.20
C PRO A 132 -1.13 -8.45 -1.68
N TYR A 133 -0.99 -7.11 -1.70
CA TYR A 133 0.15 -6.40 -1.12
C TYR A 133 -0.15 -5.71 0.22
N TYR A 134 -1.43 -5.53 0.57
CA TYR A 134 -1.84 -4.87 1.82
C TYR A 134 -3.17 -5.43 2.34
N LEU A 135 -3.33 -5.44 3.68
CA LEU A 135 -4.60 -5.74 4.37
C LEU A 135 -5.19 -4.43 4.86
N VAL A 136 -6.42 -4.14 4.51
CA VAL A 136 -7.07 -2.86 4.78
C VAL A 136 -8.29 -2.99 5.66
N ARG A 137 -8.63 -1.91 6.37
CA ARG A 137 -9.84 -1.76 7.17
C ARG A 137 -10.54 -0.46 6.77
N GLN A 138 -11.86 -0.52 6.64
CA GLN A 138 -12.69 0.65 6.39
C GLN A 138 -12.87 1.45 7.68
N THR A 139 -12.75 2.76 7.60
CA THR A 139 -12.67 3.65 8.77
C THR A 139 -13.55 4.88 8.58
N VAL A 140 -14.28 5.25 9.62
CA VAL A 140 -15.12 6.44 9.64
C VAL A 140 -14.32 7.60 10.23
N ILE A 141 -14.27 8.73 9.52
CA ILE A 141 -13.81 10.03 10.05
C ILE A 141 -14.97 11.01 10.12
N ALA A 142 -14.91 11.92 11.08
CA ALA A 142 -15.90 12.97 11.27
C ALA A 142 -15.24 14.24 11.79
N LEU A 143 -15.91 15.40 11.64
CA LEU A 143 -15.48 16.60 12.35
C LEU A 143 -15.66 16.42 13.85
N LYS A 144 -14.80 17.01 14.67
CA LYS A 144 -14.90 17.00 16.15
C LYS A 144 -16.25 17.52 16.65
N SER A 145 -16.88 18.42 15.90
CA SER A 145 -18.20 18.98 16.19
C SER A 145 -19.36 18.09 15.76
N SER A 146 -19.11 17.02 14.99
CA SER A 146 -20.15 16.12 14.52
C SER A 146 -20.74 15.29 15.66
N ALA A 147 -22.04 15.02 15.62
CA ALA A 147 -22.72 14.18 16.61
C ALA A 147 -22.15 12.77 16.69
N ILE A 148 -21.54 12.27 15.61
CA ILE A 148 -20.93 10.93 15.54
C ILE A 148 -19.46 10.90 15.94
N ALA A 149 -18.83 12.02 16.27
CA ALA A 149 -17.39 12.08 16.59
C ALA A 149 -16.98 11.14 17.74
N SER A 150 -17.88 10.86 18.67
CA SER A 150 -17.68 9.95 19.81
C SER A 150 -18.44 8.63 19.69
N ALA A 151 -19.04 8.32 18.54
CA ALA A 151 -19.79 7.09 18.33
C ALA A 151 -18.91 5.87 18.63
N ALA A 152 -19.42 4.92 19.42
CA ALA A 152 -18.69 3.73 19.84
C ALA A 152 -19.17 2.45 19.14
N SER A 153 -20.29 2.53 18.44
CA SER A 153 -20.92 1.39 17.76
C SER A 153 -21.35 1.76 16.35
N VAL A 154 -21.50 0.75 15.51
CA VAL A 154 -22.03 0.90 14.14
C VAL A 154 -23.45 1.43 14.17
N ASP A 155 -24.28 0.99 15.13
CA ASP A 155 -25.67 1.46 15.26
C ASP A 155 -25.77 2.96 15.49
N ALA A 156 -24.81 3.57 16.19
CA ALA A 156 -24.77 5.01 16.43
C ALA A 156 -24.54 5.83 15.14
N LEU A 157 -24.15 5.19 14.04
CA LEU A 157 -23.94 5.81 12.73
C LEU A 157 -25.19 5.79 11.84
N GLN A 158 -26.21 5.00 12.18
CA GLN A 158 -27.36 4.75 11.29
C GLN A 158 -28.18 6.00 10.97
N SER A 159 -28.20 7.00 11.86
CA SER A 159 -28.89 8.28 11.60
C SER A 159 -28.02 9.31 10.90
N ALA A 160 -26.72 9.06 10.75
CA ALA A 160 -25.77 9.99 10.18
C ALA A 160 -25.83 10.03 8.65
N LYS A 161 -25.54 11.20 8.10
CA LYS A 161 -25.29 11.38 6.67
C LYS A 161 -23.86 10.96 6.37
N LEU A 162 -23.67 9.75 5.89
CA LEU A 162 -22.36 9.23 5.53
C LEU A 162 -22.07 9.42 4.05
N GLY A 163 -20.79 9.53 3.72
CA GLY A 163 -20.32 9.64 2.34
C GLY A 163 -19.06 8.81 2.07
N ALA A 164 -18.84 8.52 0.78
CA ALA A 164 -17.64 7.86 0.28
C ALA A 164 -17.43 8.18 -1.21
N GLN A 165 -16.24 7.88 -1.73
CA GLN A 165 -16.00 7.96 -3.17
C GLN A 165 -16.79 6.87 -3.90
N VAL A 166 -17.32 7.20 -5.06
CA VAL A 166 -18.09 6.28 -5.91
C VAL A 166 -17.25 5.08 -6.36
N GLY A 167 -17.87 3.90 -6.39
CA GLY A 167 -17.21 2.66 -6.86
C GLY A 167 -16.23 2.03 -5.87
N THR A 168 -16.12 2.56 -4.62
CA THR A 168 -15.22 2.04 -3.58
C THR A 168 -15.91 1.00 -2.69
N THR A 169 -15.11 0.17 -2.05
CA THR A 169 -15.53 -0.72 -0.96
C THR A 169 -15.94 0.06 0.29
N SER A 170 -15.46 1.30 0.45
CA SER A 170 -15.94 2.22 1.49
C SER A 170 -17.43 2.51 1.37
N TYR A 171 -17.91 2.75 0.14
CA TYR A 171 -19.36 2.91 -0.10
C TYR A 171 -20.13 1.61 0.21
N GLN A 172 -19.59 0.46 -0.19
CA GLN A 172 -20.19 -0.84 0.12
C GLN A 172 -20.24 -1.10 1.64
N ALA A 173 -19.16 -0.76 2.35
CA ALA A 173 -19.11 -0.91 3.80
C ALA A 173 -20.19 -0.05 4.52
N ILE A 174 -20.46 1.17 4.03
CA ILE A 174 -21.56 1.97 4.56
C ILE A 174 -22.90 1.24 4.34
N THR A 175 -23.17 0.76 3.14
CA THR A 175 -24.46 0.14 2.79
C THR A 175 -24.67 -1.21 3.47
N ASP A 176 -23.63 -2.01 3.60
CA ASP A 176 -23.74 -3.39 4.05
C ASP A 176 -23.56 -3.56 5.56
N LEU A 177 -22.71 -2.73 6.18
CA LEU A 177 -22.40 -2.81 7.61
C LEU A 177 -23.16 -1.77 8.43
N VAL A 178 -23.14 -0.50 8.03
CA VAL A 178 -23.82 0.58 8.78
C VAL A 178 -25.32 0.57 8.53
N LYS A 179 -25.74 0.36 7.28
CA LYS A 179 -27.15 0.36 6.85
C LYS A 179 -27.88 1.65 7.30
N PRO A 180 -27.35 2.82 6.90
CA PRO A 180 -27.88 4.08 7.39
C PRO A 180 -29.34 4.31 6.93
N SER A 181 -30.11 5.08 7.72
CA SER A 181 -31.48 5.42 7.41
C SER A 181 -31.63 6.32 6.18
N GLN A 182 -30.56 7.02 5.80
CA GLN A 182 -30.48 7.85 4.60
C GLN A 182 -29.46 7.23 3.64
N GLN A 183 -29.74 7.33 2.33
CA GLN A 183 -28.80 6.84 1.32
C GLN A 183 -27.45 7.57 1.45
N PRO A 184 -26.33 6.86 1.46
CA PRO A 184 -25.01 7.47 1.53
C PRO A 184 -24.78 8.40 0.34
N GLN A 185 -24.09 9.53 0.58
CA GLN A 185 -23.68 10.43 -0.49
C GLN A 185 -22.44 9.88 -1.20
N VAL A 186 -22.42 9.99 -2.53
CA VAL A 186 -21.28 9.56 -3.35
C VAL A 186 -20.62 10.75 -3.99
N PHE A 187 -19.29 10.69 -4.02
CA PHE A 187 -18.42 11.74 -4.58
C PHE A 187 -17.51 11.16 -5.63
N ASN A 188 -17.10 11.97 -6.62
CA ASN A 188 -16.22 11.50 -7.67
C ASN A 188 -14.81 11.21 -7.17
N THR A 189 -14.34 12.00 -6.19
CA THR A 189 -13.00 11.88 -5.60
C THR A 189 -13.06 11.95 -4.07
N ASN A 190 -12.02 11.47 -3.40
CA ASN A 190 -11.84 11.67 -1.97
C ASN A 190 -11.72 13.15 -1.59
N ASP A 191 -11.18 14.01 -2.47
CA ASP A 191 -11.13 15.46 -2.26
C ASP A 191 -12.50 16.12 -2.23
N ASP A 192 -13.42 15.68 -3.09
CA ASP A 192 -14.79 16.19 -3.09
C ASP A 192 -15.53 15.74 -1.82
N ALA A 193 -15.33 14.48 -1.42
CA ALA A 193 -15.89 13.93 -0.18
C ALA A 193 -15.36 14.65 1.06
N LYS A 194 -14.04 14.94 1.09
CA LYS A 194 -13.37 15.70 2.14
C LYS A 194 -13.95 17.13 2.26
N LYS A 195 -14.13 17.83 1.14
CA LYS A 195 -14.76 19.15 1.10
C LYS A 195 -16.21 19.11 1.61
N ALA A 196 -16.98 18.08 1.24
CA ALA A 196 -18.32 17.88 1.73
C ALA A 196 -18.36 17.69 3.26
N LEU A 197 -17.41 16.93 3.83
CA LEU A 197 -17.25 16.79 5.28
C LEU A 197 -16.91 18.13 5.94
N GLN A 198 -15.95 18.88 5.41
CA GLN A 198 -15.56 20.21 5.92
C GLN A 198 -16.73 21.20 5.93
N ASN A 199 -17.57 21.13 4.90
CA ASN A 199 -18.75 22.01 4.75
C ASN A 199 -19.97 21.52 5.54
N GLY A 200 -19.89 20.41 6.29
CA GLY A 200 -21.00 19.84 7.04
C GLY A 200 -22.14 19.29 6.17
N GLN A 201 -21.86 18.96 4.91
CA GLN A 201 -22.83 18.34 4.00
C GLN A 201 -23.01 16.85 4.33
N ILE A 202 -21.97 16.21 4.86
CA ILE A 202 -21.99 14.88 5.45
C ILE A 202 -21.50 14.94 6.90
N ASP A 203 -22.00 14.04 7.74
CA ASP A 203 -21.60 13.92 9.15
C ASP A 203 -20.34 13.08 9.33
N GLY A 204 -20.10 12.14 8.41
CA GLY A 204 -18.94 11.28 8.38
C GLY A 204 -18.55 10.84 6.97
N LEU A 205 -17.25 10.64 6.77
CA LEU A 205 -16.64 10.12 5.56
C LEU A 205 -16.02 8.77 5.85
N VAL A 206 -16.26 7.77 4.99
CA VAL A 206 -15.66 6.45 5.10
C VAL A 206 -14.55 6.30 4.06
N VAL A 207 -13.37 5.93 4.54
CA VAL A 207 -12.15 5.73 3.76
C VAL A 207 -11.30 4.61 4.39
N ASP A 208 -10.27 4.19 3.70
CA ASP A 208 -9.30 3.25 4.22
C ASP A 208 -8.54 3.81 5.43
N LEU A 209 -8.17 2.95 6.36
CA LEU A 209 -7.55 3.36 7.63
C LEU A 209 -6.32 4.25 7.47
N PRO A 210 -5.31 3.95 6.59
CA PRO A 210 -4.18 4.86 6.40
C PRO A 210 -4.57 6.22 5.82
N THR A 211 -5.55 6.24 4.91
CA THR A 211 -6.12 7.47 4.36
C THR A 211 -6.81 8.30 5.44
N ALA A 212 -7.57 7.64 6.35
CA ALA A 212 -8.20 8.30 7.50
C ALA A 212 -7.16 8.98 8.40
N PHE A 213 -6.06 8.30 8.71
CA PHE A 213 -4.96 8.87 9.51
C PHE A 213 -4.32 10.06 8.82
N TYR A 214 -4.02 9.95 7.52
CA TYR A 214 -3.42 11.04 6.77
C TYR A 214 -4.35 12.26 6.72
N MET A 215 -5.62 12.06 6.37
CA MET A 215 -6.61 13.14 6.31
C MET A 215 -6.74 13.86 7.65
N THR A 216 -6.85 13.12 8.77
CA THR A 216 -7.05 13.73 10.10
C THR A 216 -5.77 14.33 10.68
N ALA A 217 -4.59 13.90 10.25
CA ALA A 217 -3.32 14.43 10.73
C ALA A 217 -2.78 15.60 9.89
N ALA A 218 -3.05 15.61 8.57
CA ALA A 218 -2.40 16.54 7.65
C ALA A 218 -3.35 17.48 6.92
N GLU A 219 -4.64 17.13 6.78
CA GLU A 219 -5.56 17.87 5.90
C GLU A 219 -6.79 18.43 6.61
N LEU A 220 -7.21 17.81 7.71
CA LEU A 220 -8.46 18.13 8.43
C LEU A 220 -8.17 18.33 9.93
N GLU A 221 -7.65 19.49 10.32
CA GLU A 221 -7.27 19.79 11.72
C GLU A 221 -8.40 19.57 12.73
N ASP A 222 -9.66 19.78 12.30
CA ASP A 222 -10.86 19.62 13.12
C ASP A 222 -11.55 18.26 12.97
N ALA A 223 -10.93 17.29 12.30
CA ALA A 223 -11.46 15.94 12.18
C ALA A 223 -10.88 14.98 13.22
N VAL A 224 -11.58 13.87 13.41
CA VAL A 224 -11.17 12.73 14.23
C VAL A 224 -11.49 11.44 13.53
N ILE A 225 -10.73 10.40 13.84
CA ILE A 225 -11.08 9.02 13.50
C ILE A 225 -12.15 8.57 14.52
N VAL A 226 -13.36 8.31 14.03
CA VAL A 226 -14.46 7.77 14.84
C VAL A 226 -14.16 6.32 15.21
N GLY A 227 -13.79 5.50 14.23
CA GLY A 227 -13.39 4.12 14.41
C GLY A 227 -13.38 3.33 13.12
N GLN A 228 -12.81 2.13 13.19
CA GLN A 228 -12.84 1.14 12.11
C GLN A 228 -14.18 0.42 12.09
N LEU A 229 -14.74 0.21 10.90
CA LEU A 229 -15.90 -0.66 10.75
C LEU A 229 -15.51 -2.13 11.02
N PRO A 230 -16.44 -2.95 11.56
CA PRO A 230 -16.16 -4.36 11.82
C PRO A 230 -15.74 -5.09 10.55
N GLN A 231 -14.79 -6.00 10.69
CA GLN A 231 -14.43 -6.89 9.60
C GLN A 231 -15.40 -8.07 9.58
N VAL A 232 -16.09 -8.26 8.46
CA VAL A 232 -17.01 -9.39 8.25
C VAL A 232 -16.45 -10.28 7.14
N GLY A 233 -16.26 -11.57 7.43
CA GLY A 233 -15.77 -12.54 6.47
C GLY A 233 -14.26 -12.45 6.21
N VAL A 234 -13.87 -12.60 4.93
CA VAL A 234 -12.47 -12.56 4.53
C VAL A 234 -11.92 -11.12 4.66
N PRO A 235 -10.69 -10.95 5.22
CA PRO A 235 -10.07 -9.64 5.28
C PRO A 235 -10.00 -8.96 3.92
N GLU A 236 -10.33 -7.67 3.86
CA GLU A 236 -10.20 -6.87 2.67
C GLU A 236 -8.72 -6.69 2.31
N GLN A 237 -8.39 -6.83 1.04
CA GLN A 237 -7.02 -6.89 0.54
C GLN A 237 -6.85 -6.01 -0.69
N PHE A 238 -5.76 -5.25 -0.76
CA PHE A 238 -5.38 -4.55 -1.97
C PHE A 238 -4.52 -5.42 -2.88
N GLY A 239 -4.77 -5.34 -4.20
CA GLY A 239 -3.98 -5.97 -5.25
C GLY A 239 -3.70 -5.00 -6.39
N LEU A 240 -2.64 -5.28 -7.13
CA LEU A 240 -2.33 -4.56 -8.37
C LEU A 240 -3.33 -4.97 -9.45
N VAL A 241 -3.89 -3.98 -10.16
CA VAL A 241 -4.85 -4.21 -11.24
C VAL A 241 -4.12 -4.38 -12.56
N LEU A 242 -4.50 -5.38 -13.34
CA LEU A 242 -3.99 -5.64 -14.69
C LEU A 242 -5.15 -5.80 -15.67
N ASP A 243 -4.83 -5.71 -16.96
CA ASP A 243 -5.76 -6.10 -18.01
C ASP A 243 -6.31 -7.50 -17.76
N LYS A 244 -7.58 -7.73 -18.10
CA LYS A 244 -8.18 -9.07 -18.01
C LYS A 244 -7.46 -10.03 -18.94
N GLY A 245 -6.91 -11.12 -18.37
CA GLY A 245 -6.12 -12.10 -19.12
C GLY A 245 -4.69 -11.61 -19.44
N SER A 246 -4.17 -10.64 -18.70
CA SER A 246 -2.80 -10.13 -18.89
C SER A 246 -1.75 -11.23 -18.74
N PRO A 247 -0.80 -11.38 -19.68
CA PRO A 247 0.30 -12.32 -19.55
C PRO A 247 1.23 -11.98 -18.37
N LEU A 248 1.15 -10.76 -17.84
CA LEU A 248 1.95 -10.30 -16.71
C LEU A 248 1.39 -10.72 -15.34
N THR A 249 0.10 -11.12 -15.27
CA THR A 249 -0.58 -11.39 -13.98
C THR A 249 0.18 -12.39 -13.11
N GLY A 250 0.69 -13.48 -13.70
CA GLY A 250 1.46 -14.48 -12.97
C GLY A 250 2.79 -13.93 -12.44
N CYS A 251 3.53 -13.19 -13.26
CA CYS A 251 4.82 -12.62 -12.88
C CYS A 251 4.69 -11.50 -11.84
N VAL A 252 3.70 -10.63 -11.99
CA VAL A 252 3.40 -9.58 -11.01
C VAL A 252 2.97 -10.17 -9.67
N THR A 253 2.11 -11.22 -9.68
CA THR A 253 1.74 -11.96 -8.47
C THR A 253 2.98 -12.56 -7.78
N GLN A 254 3.85 -13.22 -8.55
CA GLN A 254 5.06 -13.83 -8.02
C GLN A 254 6.01 -12.78 -7.42
N ALA A 255 6.14 -11.60 -8.04
CA ALA A 255 6.92 -10.48 -7.49
C ALA A 255 6.35 -10.02 -6.14
N VAL A 256 5.04 -9.81 -6.04
CA VAL A 256 4.37 -9.44 -4.78
C VAL A 256 4.55 -10.50 -3.70
N ASP A 257 4.42 -11.80 -4.05
CA ASP A 257 4.62 -12.91 -3.11
C ASP A 257 6.05 -12.99 -2.57
N GLN A 258 7.05 -12.69 -3.40
CA GLN A 258 8.45 -12.58 -2.96
C GLN A 258 8.63 -11.42 -1.99
N LEU A 259 8.10 -10.22 -2.30
CA LEU A 259 8.16 -9.05 -1.42
C LEU A 259 7.49 -9.30 -0.06
N ARG A 260 6.47 -10.16 -0.03
CA ARG A 260 5.85 -10.61 1.22
C ARG A 260 6.74 -11.59 1.97
N THR A 261 7.30 -12.58 1.27
CA THR A 261 8.11 -13.66 1.86
C THR A 261 9.40 -13.13 2.49
N ASP A 262 10.06 -12.18 1.86
CA ASP A 262 11.29 -11.55 2.35
C ASP A 262 11.05 -10.34 3.28
N LYS A 263 9.77 -10.08 3.63
CA LYS A 263 9.32 -9.00 4.52
C LYS A 263 9.52 -7.59 3.96
N THR A 264 9.76 -7.42 2.68
CA THR A 264 9.85 -6.08 2.07
C THR A 264 8.53 -5.33 2.24
N LEU A 265 7.36 -5.96 2.00
CA LEU A 265 6.06 -5.32 2.22
C LEU A 265 5.87 -4.88 3.67
N GLU A 266 6.21 -5.73 4.66
CA GLU A 266 6.14 -5.40 6.08
C GLU A 266 7.03 -4.20 6.45
N ASN A 267 8.24 -4.14 5.89
CA ASN A 267 9.16 -3.03 6.13
C ASN A 267 8.66 -1.72 5.52
N LEU A 268 8.12 -1.76 4.29
CA LEU A 268 7.52 -0.61 3.63
C LEU A 268 6.28 -0.12 4.39
N GLU A 269 5.44 -1.03 4.89
CA GLU A 269 4.30 -0.68 5.72
C GLU A 269 4.75 0.04 7.00
N LYS A 270 5.74 -0.50 7.71
CA LYS A 270 6.32 0.16 8.89
C LYS A 270 6.91 1.53 8.58
N GLN A 271 7.53 1.68 7.43
CA GLN A 271 8.14 2.95 7.03
C GLN A 271 7.12 4.03 6.72
N TRP A 272 6.06 3.69 5.99
CA TRP A 272 5.13 4.66 5.42
C TRP A 272 3.79 4.75 6.13
N LEU A 273 3.34 3.65 6.77
CA LEU A 273 2.02 3.52 7.37
C LEU A 273 2.07 3.31 8.89
N ALA A 274 3.22 3.49 9.55
CA ALA A 274 3.38 3.25 10.99
C ALA A 274 2.37 3.99 11.88
N GLN A 275 1.84 5.13 11.42
CA GLN A 275 0.84 5.90 12.15
C GLN A 275 -0.58 5.31 12.03
N ALA A 276 -0.80 4.39 11.08
CA ALA A 276 -2.11 3.79 10.84
C ALA A 276 -2.46 2.64 11.82
N ALA A 277 -1.59 2.33 12.78
CA ALA A 277 -1.84 1.31 13.78
C ALA A 277 -2.62 1.91 14.98
N GLY A 278 -3.86 1.45 15.23
CA GLY A 278 -4.48 1.68 16.53
C GLY A 278 -5.81 2.43 16.58
N ALA A 279 -6.52 2.62 15.48
CA ALA A 279 -7.90 3.08 15.57
C ALA A 279 -8.79 1.99 16.22
N ARG A 280 -9.67 2.40 17.14
CA ARG A 280 -10.62 1.46 17.76
C ARG A 280 -11.57 0.85 16.73
N GLU A 281 -12.02 -0.36 16.96
CA GLU A 281 -13.11 -0.96 16.20
C GLU A 281 -14.46 -0.53 16.78
N LEU A 282 -15.41 -0.21 15.91
CA LEU A 282 -16.81 0.06 16.29
C LEU A 282 -17.53 -1.28 16.50
N THR A 283 -18.26 -1.40 17.58
CA THR A 283 -18.98 -2.65 17.97
C THR A 283 -20.40 -2.67 17.43
#